data_7be3ad4b601c4090620281891a09dee9
#
_entry.id   7be3ad4b601c4090620281891a09dee9
#
_cell.length_a   1.000
_cell.length_b   1.000
_cell.length_c   1.000
_cell.angle_alpha   90.00
_cell.angle_beta   90.00
_cell.angle_gamma   90.00
#
_symmetry.space_group_name_H-M   'P 1'
#
loop_
_entity.id
_entity.type
_entity.pdbx_description
1 polymer ?
#
loop_
_entity_poly.entity_id
_entity_poly.type
_entity_poly.pdbx_seq_one_letter_code
_entity_poly.pdbx_strand_id
1 'polypeptide(L)'
;MTCEKFESVMGYHCSPVLMGMKPANLVSFSKERMPELPEIISDYKEGLEREGIRMEIICGCRKHYLLLVYRPDMLQEYLKQDEARKLLLQDGYNIDGSLDEMIARLKERFFHKTEFPHEIGLFLGYPIEDVKGFRKFGGSGCKMCGYWKVYDNVEQARRIFDSYDKCREFTAAQIRAGYSILQVVGMKHLCTSQMCV
;
A
#
# COMPACT_ATOMS: atom_id res chain seq x y z
N MET A 1 -9.06 12.45 19.26
CA MET A 1 -9.83 11.17 19.18
C MET A 1 -9.93 10.60 17.77
N THR A 2 -10.36 11.33 16.74
CA THR A 2 -10.47 10.78 15.37
C THR A 2 -9.12 10.71 14.66
N CYS A 3 -8.26 11.73 14.80
CA CYS A 3 -6.89 11.71 14.28
C CYS A 3 -6.06 10.56 14.89
N GLU A 4 -6.16 10.30 16.17
CA GLU A 4 -5.47 9.17 16.83
C GLU A 4 -5.88 7.81 16.26
N LYS A 5 -7.18 7.65 15.94
CA LYS A 5 -7.66 6.42 15.27
C LYS A 5 -7.10 6.29 13.87
N PHE A 6 -7.07 7.38 13.11
CA PHE A 6 -6.47 7.41 11.79
C PHE A 6 -4.98 7.04 11.85
N GLU A 7 -4.22 7.70 12.72
CA GLU A 7 -2.80 7.44 12.90
C GLU A 7 -2.52 5.99 13.35
N SER A 8 -3.34 5.45 14.26
CA SER A 8 -3.24 4.06 14.71
C SER A 8 -3.47 3.07 13.56
N VAL A 9 -4.48 3.30 12.71
CA VAL A 9 -4.76 2.46 11.53
C VAL A 9 -3.63 2.58 10.51
N MET A 10 -3.17 3.81 10.24
CA MET A 10 -2.07 4.06 9.30
C MET A 10 -0.77 3.42 9.79
N GLY A 11 -0.43 3.61 11.07
CA GLY A 11 0.77 3.03 11.67
C GLY A 11 0.76 1.51 11.71
N TYR A 12 -0.41 0.88 11.81
CA TYR A 12 -0.52 -0.56 11.80
C TYR A 12 -0.51 -1.15 10.38
N HIS A 13 -1.30 -0.57 9.46
CA HIS A 13 -1.49 -1.14 8.13
C HIS A 13 -0.53 -0.59 7.07
N CYS A 14 -0.03 0.64 7.23
CA CYS A 14 0.80 1.32 6.23
C CYS A 14 2.27 1.48 6.65
N SER A 15 2.68 0.93 7.80
CA SER A 15 4.06 1.04 8.30
C SER A 15 5.14 0.74 7.24
N PRO A 16 5.07 -0.30 6.40
CA PRO A 16 6.11 -0.55 5.41
C PRO A 16 6.24 0.56 4.37
N VAL A 17 5.13 1.20 3.97
CA VAL A 17 5.16 2.37 3.06
C VAL A 17 5.67 3.60 3.79
N LEU A 18 5.19 3.84 5.01
CA LEU A 18 5.61 4.99 5.83
C LEU A 18 7.12 4.98 6.04
N MET A 19 7.70 3.80 6.28
CA MET A 19 9.14 3.62 6.50
C MET A 19 9.94 3.40 5.20
N GLY A 20 9.33 3.47 4.02
CA GLY A 20 10.05 3.36 2.74
C GLY A 20 10.48 1.95 2.33
N MET A 21 9.85 0.92 2.88
CA MET A 21 10.17 -0.48 2.60
C MET A 21 9.31 -1.07 1.47
N LYS A 22 8.23 -0.39 1.09
CA LYS A 22 7.24 -0.87 0.14
C LYS A 22 6.68 0.30 -0.68
N PRO A 23 6.38 0.13 -1.97
CA PRO A 23 5.88 1.21 -2.81
C PRO A 23 4.47 1.69 -2.43
N ALA A 24 3.56 0.78 -2.05
CA ALA A 24 2.21 1.19 -1.65
C ALA A 24 1.52 0.20 -0.72
N ASN A 25 0.54 0.69 0.05
CA ASN A 25 -0.42 -0.07 0.83
C ASN A 25 -1.85 0.37 0.49
N LEU A 26 -2.77 -0.59 0.58
CA LEU A 26 -4.20 -0.34 0.48
C LEU A 26 -4.83 -0.58 1.84
N VAL A 27 -5.56 0.41 2.35
CA VAL A 27 -6.24 0.31 3.65
C VAL A 27 -7.71 0.69 3.52
N SER A 28 -8.57 -0.05 4.23
CA SER A 28 -10.01 0.18 4.24
C SER A 28 -10.45 0.90 5.50
N PHE A 29 -11.18 2.00 5.34
CA PHE A 29 -11.80 2.74 6.43
C PHE A 29 -13.32 2.66 6.34
N SER A 30 -13.98 2.36 7.46
CA SER A 30 -15.44 2.40 7.53
C SER A 30 -15.94 3.84 7.50
N LYS A 31 -16.87 4.15 6.58
CA LYS A 31 -17.51 5.47 6.49
C LYS A 31 -18.32 5.82 7.73
N GLU A 32 -18.91 4.81 8.37
CA GLU A 32 -19.65 4.98 9.61
C GLU A 32 -18.76 5.39 10.78
N ARG A 33 -17.53 4.81 10.83
CA ARG A 33 -16.58 5.05 11.95
C ARG A 33 -15.66 6.25 11.70
N MET A 34 -15.50 6.66 10.45
CA MET A 34 -14.61 7.75 10.04
C MET A 34 -15.17 8.45 8.79
N PRO A 35 -16.36 9.11 8.92
CA PRO A 35 -16.97 9.84 7.81
C PRO A 35 -16.11 11.01 7.34
N GLU A 36 -15.33 11.61 8.24
CA GLU A 36 -14.42 12.74 8.02
C GLU A 36 -13.05 12.35 7.42
N LEU A 37 -12.90 11.13 6.89
CA LEU A 37 -11.62 10.69 6.31
C LEU A 37 -11.09 11.63 5.21
N PRO A 38 -11.91 12.18 4.29
CA PRO A 38 -11.39 13.10 3.27
C PRO A 38 -10.74 14.36 3.85
N GLU A 39 -11.32 14.92 4.91
CA GLU A 39 -10.80 16.08 5.62
C GLU A 39 -9.49 15.75 6.31
N ILE A 40 -9.43 14.62 7.02
CA ILE A 40 -8.20 14.13 7.67
C ILE A 40 -7.08 13.95 6.64
N ILE A 41 -7.38 13.33 5.48
CA ILE A 41 -6.39 13.17 4.40
C ILE A 41 -5.85 14.54 3.97
N SER A 42 -6.71 15.55 3.84
CA SER A 42 -6.31 16.90 3.48
C SER A 42 -5.35 17.51 4.50
N ASP A 43 -5.59 17.30 5.79
CA ASP A 43 -4.75 17.82 6.88
C ASP A 43 -3.34 17.20 6.89
N TYR A 44 -3.23 15.91 6.57
CA TYR A 44 -1.94 15.20 6.52
C TYR A 44 -1.21 15.33 5.19
N LYS A 45 -1.88 15.77 4.14
CA LYS A 45 -1.39 15.74 2.75
C LYS A 45 -0.03 16.40 2.60
N GLU A 46 0.07 17.68 2.96
CA GLU A 46 1.30 18.46 2.77
C GLU A 46 2.49 17.85 3.55
N GLY A 47 2.24 17.43 4.79
CA GLY A 47 3.29 16.83 5.64
C GLY A 47 3.81 15.51 5.09
N LEU A 48 2.93 14.63 4.61
CA LEU A 48 3.32 13.35 4.02
C LEU A 48 3.94 13.51 2.63
N GLU A 49 3.48 14.46 1.81
CA GLU A 49 4.07 14.75 0.50
C GLU A 49 5.51 15.25 0.61
N ARG A 50 5.86 16.01 1.64
CA ARG A 50 7.26 16.40 1.93
C ARG A 50 8.15 15.19 2.23
N GLU A 51 7.58 14.10 2.75
CA GLU A 51 8.25 12.84 3.02
C GLU A 51 8.18 11.84 1.85
N GLY A 52 7.68 12.29 0.68
CA GLY A 52 7.55 11.49 -0.52
C GLY A 52 6.44 10.45 -0.43
N ILE A 53 5.37 10.73 0.34
CA ILE A 53 4.21 9.84 0.51
C ILE A 53 2.96 10.57 0.02
N ARG A 54 2.17 9.91 -0.82
CA ARG A 54 0.87 10.40 -1.26
C ARG A 54 -0.25 9.48 -0.78
N MET A 55 -1.43 10.05 -0.64
CA MET A 55 -2.66 9.36 -0.24
C MET A 55 -3.77 9.64 -1.24
N GLU A 56 -4.44 8.59 -1.72
CA GLU A 56 -5.52 8.68 -2.69
C GLU A 56 -6.69 7.76 -2.33
N ILE A 57 -7.90 8.30 -2.20
CA ILE A 57 -9.10 7.47 -2.13
C ILE A 57 -9.35 6.91 -3.52
N ILE A 58 -9.14 5.59 -3.69
CA ILE A 58 -9.31 4.91 -4.98
C ILE A 58 -10.70 4.30 -5.15
N CYS A 59 -11.41 4.08 -4.05
CA CYS A 59 -12.81 3.64 -4.10
C CYS A 59 -13.55 4.15 -2.87
N GLY A 60 -14.78 4.62 -3.09
CA GLY A 60 -15.71 5.02 -2.06
C GLY A 60 -17.03 4.27 -2.19
N CYS A 61 -17.06 2.96 -1.87
CA CYS A 61 -18.31 2.20 -1.85
C CYS A 61 -19.27 2.69 -0.75
N ARG A 62 -20.48 2.11 -0.67
CA ARG A 62 -21.50 2.56 0.30
C ARG A 62 -21.00 2.60 1.75
N LYS A 63 -20.15 1.63 2.15
CA LYS A 63 -19.76 1.43 3.56
C LYS A 63 -18.31 1.79 3.86
N HIS A 64 -17.43 1.80 2.86
CA HIS A 64 -15.99 1.95 3.07
C HIS A 64 -15.35 2.92 2.07
N TYR A 65 -14.28 3.55 2.53
CA TYR A 65 -13.26 4.15 1.69
C TYR A 65 -12.11 3.15 1.53
N LEU A 66 -11.59 3.00 0.31
CA LEU A 66 -10.30 2.36 0.07
C LEU A 66 -9.25 3.44 -0.18
N LEU A 67 -8.31 3.55 0.73
CA LEU A 67 -7.22 4.52 0.68
C LEU A 67 -5.95 3.83 0.20
N LEU A 68 -5.41 4.30 -0.92
CA LEU A 68 -4.07 3.96 -1.39
C LEU A 68 -3.08 4.95 -0.78
N VAL A 69 -2.11 4.42 -0.04
CA VAL A 69 -0.98 5.16 0.52
C VAL A 69 0.25 4.71 -0.23
N TYR A 70 0.99 5.62 -0.87
CA TYR A 70 2.05 5.22 -1.78
C TYR A 70 3.20 6.22 -1.83
N ARG A 71 4.38 5.72 -2.23
CA ARG A 71 5.58 6.49 -2.57
C ARG A 71 5.70 6.57 -4.09
N PRO A 72 5.44 7.73 -4.71
CA PRO A 72 5.41 7.88 -6.16
C PRO A 72 6.66 7.36 -6.86
N ASP A 73 7.85 7.71 -6.36
CA ASP A 73 9.11 7.32 -6.98
C ASP A 73 9.30 5.79 -6.96
N MET A 74 9.08 5.15 -5.81
CA MET A 74 9.20 3.70 -5.67
C MET A 74 8.15 2.96 -6.51
N LEU A 75 6.92 3.47 -6.52
CA LEU A 75 5.83 2.86 -7.28
C LEU A 75 6.09 2.98 -8.77
N GLN A 76 6.52 4.14 -9.25
CA GLN A 76 6.83 4.36 -10.64
C GLN A 76 7.99 3.46 -11.11
N GLU A 77 9.05 3.34 -10.29
CA GLU A 77 10.17 2.46 -10.58
C GLU A 77 9.72 0.99 -10.69
N TYR A 78 8.89 0.54 -9.75
CA TYR A 78 8.35 -0.82 -9.77
C TYR A 78 7.48 -1.07 -11.01
N LEU A 79 6.58 -0.16 -11.36
CA LEU A 79 5.67 -0.30 -12.50
C LEU A 79 6.39 -0.18 -13.87
N LYS A 80 7.62 0.37 -13.91
CA LYS A 80 8.46 0.41 -15.11
C LYS A 80 9.14 -0.92 -15.45
N GLN A 81 9.13 -1.92 -14.57
CA GLN A 81 9.68 -3.24 -14.86
C GLN A 81 8.94 -3.87 -16.05
N ASP A 82 9.68 -4.48 -16.98
CA ASP A 82 9.13 -5.02 -18.24
C ASP A 82 7.94 -5.96 -18.02
N GLU A 83 8.04 -6.86 -17.04
CA GLU A 83 6.95 -7.79 -16.74
C GLU A 83 5.72 -7.12 -16.13
N ALA A 84 5.91 -6.09 -15.29
CA ALA A 84 4.80 -5.29 -14.76
C ALA A 84 4.10 -4.53 -15.88
N ARG A 85 4.87 -3.89 -16.78
CA ARG A 85 4.36 -3.17 -17.96
C ARG A 85 3.53 -4.10 -18.86
N LYS A 86 4.01 -5.32 -19.14
CA LYS A 86 3.27 -6.31 -19.94
C LYS A 86 1.91 -6.64 -19.32
N LEU A 87 1.88 -6.87 -18.00
CA LEU A 87 0.64 -7.18 -17.29
C LEU A 87 -0.33 -5.99 -17.29
N LEU A 88 0.16 -4.78 -17.06
CA LEU A 88 -0.64 -3.56 -17.07
C LEU A 88 -1.22 -3.28 -18.48
N LEU A 89 -0.43 -3.49 -19.52
CA LEU A 89 -0.90 -3.33 -20.90
C LEU A 89 -2.06 -4.29 -21.21
N GLN A 90 -1.97 -5.55 -20.77
CA GLN A 90 -3.07 -6.53 -20.90
C GLN A 90 -4.35 -6.09 -20.19
N ASP A 91 -4.23 -5.32 -19.10
CA ASP A 91 -5.36 -4.76 -18.35
C ASP A 91 -5.86 -3.42 -18.91
N GLY A 92 -5.27 -2.95 -20.01
CA GLY A 92 -5.67 -1.72 -20.71
C GLY A 92 -5.19 -0.44 -20.02
N TYR A 93 -4.03 -0.49 -19.35
CA TYR A 93 -3.34 0.71 -18.86
C TYR A 93 -2.47 1.33 -19.93
N ASN A 94 -2.41 2.66 -19.96
CA ASN A 94 -1.41 3.39 -20.74
C ASN A 94 -0.06 3.32 -20.03
N ILE A 95 0.82 2.41 -20.48
CA ILE A 95 2.12 2.16 -19.84
C ILE A 95 3.17 3.24 -20.13
N ASP A 96 2.91 4.14 -21.07
CA ASP A 96 3.76 5.29 -21.40
C ASP A 96 3.25 6.59 -20.79
N GLY A 97 2.11 6.51 -20.09
CA GLY A 97 1.51 7.61 -19.36
C GLY A 97 2.17 7.89 -18.01
N SER A 98 1.70 8.93 -17.35
CA SER A 98 2.12 9.29 -16.00
C SER A 98 1.59 8.32 -14.94
N LEU A 99 2.23 8.30 -13.76
CA LEU A 99 1.72 7.54 -12.60
C LEU A 99 0.30 7.99 -12.20
N ASP A 100 0.02 9.29 -12.31
CA ASP A 100 -1.31 9.84 -11.97
C ASP A 100 -2.38 9.32 -12.92
N GLU A 101 -2.09 9.19 -14.22
CA GLU A 101 -2.99 8.55 -15.20
C GLU A 101 -3.22 7.07 -14.89
N MET A 102 -2.17 6.33 -14.50
CA MET A 102 -2.31 4.93 -14.08
C MET A 102 -3.19 4.80 -12.83
N ILE A 103 -3.02 5.68 -11.84
CA ILE A 103 -3.86 5.69 -10.63
C ILE A 103 -5.30 6.10 -10.97
N ALA A 104 -5.51 7.08 -11.85
CA ALA A 104 -6.84 7.43 -12.32
C ALA A 104 -7.53 6.23 -13.00
N ARG A 105 -6.81 5.51 -13.86
CA ARG A 105 -7.31 4.28 -14.47
C ARG A 105 -7.64 3.19 -13.45
N LEU A 106 -6.81 3.03 -12.42
CA LEU A 106 -7.08 2.10 -11.32
C LEU A 106 -8.38 2.47 -10.60
N LYS A 107 -8.63 3.76 -10.31
CA LYS A 107 -9.89 4.24 -9.73
C LYS A 107 -11.10 3.88 -10.58
N GLU A 108 -11.01 4.10 -11.90
CA GLU A 108 -12.09 3.71 -12.83
C GLU A 108 -12.38 2.21 -12.76
N ARG A 109 -11.35 1.38 -12.70
CA ARG A 109 -11.51 -0.08 -12.62
C ARG A 109 -12.18 -0.52 -11.31
N PHE A 110 -11.88 0.13 -10.21
CA PHE A 110 -12.60 -0.09 -8.95
C PHE A 110 -14.06 0.34 -9.01
N PHE A 111 -14.37 1.40 -9.77
CA PHE A 111 -15.74 1.93 -9.85
C PHE A 111 -16.63 1.09 -10.78
N HIS A 112 -16.11 0.62 -11.92
CA HIS A 112 -16.91 -0.01 -12.98
C HIS A 112 -16.92 -1.54 -12.94
N LYS A 113 -16.10 -2.20 -12.13
CA LYS A 113 -16.05 -3.67 -12.08
C LYS A 113 -16.84 -4.24 -10.91
N THR A 114 -17.50 -5.37 -11.20
CA THR A 114 -18.14 -6.23 -10.19
C THR A 114 -17.12 -7.03 -9.39
N GLU A 115 -15.92 -7.24 -9.95
CA GLU A 115 -14.83 -7.98 -9.34
C GLU A 115 -13.68 -7.05 -8.94
N PHE A 116 -13.01 -7.40 -7.84
CA PHE A 116 -11.85 -6.67 -7.34
C PHE A 116 -10.70 -6.72 -8.37
N PRO A 117 -10.10 -5.56 -8.76
CA PRO A 117 -9.04 -5.53 -9.77
C PRO A 117 -7.80 -6.30 -9.28
N HIS A 118 -7.46 -7.42 -9.94
CA HIS A 118 -6.33 -8.26 -9.51
C HIS A 118 -4.97 -7.60 -9.74
N GLU A 119 -4.90 -6.66 -10.69
CA GLU A 119 -3.71 -5.86 -10.96
C GLU A 119 -3.32 -4.92 -9.82
N ILE A 120 -4.18 -4.72 -8.83
CA ILE A 120 -3.83 -3.98 -7.61
C ILE A 120 -2.56 -4.54 -6.95
N GLY A 121 -2.29 -5.83 -7.08
CA GLY A 121 -1.05 -6.43 -6.59
C GLY A 121 0.21 -5.80 -7.16
N LEU A 122 0.19 -5.33 -8.42
CA LEU A 122 1.29 -4.58 -9.04
C LEU A 122 1.44 -3.21 -8.37
N PHE A 123 0.34 -2.48 -8.18
CA PHE A 123 0.36 -1.18 -7.48
C PHE A 123 0.79 -1.32 -6.02
N LEU A 124 0.55 -2.46 -5.40
CA LEU A 124 1.01 -2.75 -4.04
C LEU A 124 2.46 -3.27 -3.99
N GLY A 125 3.14 -3.41 -5.13
CA GLY A 125 4.53 -3.86 -5.20
C GLY A 125 4.72 -5.32 -4.77
N TYR A 126 3.73 -6.18 -5.02
CA TYR A 126 3.89 -7.62 -4.77
C TYR A 126 4.79 -8.25 -5.82
N PRO A 127 5.56 -9.31 -5.49
CA PRO A 127 6.36 -10.02 -6.47
C PRO A 127 5.55 -10.39 -7.72
N ILE A 128 6.10 -10.12 -8.89
CA ILE A 128 5.36 -10.26 -10.16
C ILE A 128 4.89 -11.70 -10.37
N GLU A 129 5.70 -12.69 -9.98
CA GLU A 129 5.34 -14.10 -10.09
C GLU A 129 4.16 -14.46 -9.16
N ASP A 130 4.06 -13.82 -8.00
CA ASP A 130 2.92 -14.00 -7.10
C ASP A 130 1.65 -13.35 -7.64
N VAL A 131 1.77 -12.19 -8.31
CA VAL A 131 0.64 -11.56 -9.03
C VAL A 131 0.16 -12.43 -10.19
N LYS A 132 1.08 -13.00 -10.99
CA LYS A 132 0.76 -13.96 -12.05
C LYS A 132 0.09 -15.21 -11.49
N GLY A 133 0.62 -15.75 -10.39
CA GLY A 133 0.06 -16.91 -9.70
C GLY A 133 -1.36 -16.64 -9.21
N PHE A 134 -1.59 -15.47 -8.59
CA PHE A 134 -2.93 -15.08 -8.14
C PHE A 134 -3.92 -14.97 -9.31
N ARG A 135 -3.53 -14.34 -10.42
CA ARG A 135 -4.38 -14.25 -11.63
C ARG A 135 -4.74 -15.62 -12.19
N LYS A 136 -3.78 -16.54 -12.21
CA LYS A 136 -3.97 -17.89 -12.78
C LYS A 136 -4.86 -18.77 -11.88
N PHE A 137 -4.71 -18.70 -10.57
CA PHE A 137 -5.32 -19.63 -9.63
C PHE A 137 -6.44 -19.03 -8.78
N GLY A 138 -6.78 -17.75 -8.96
CA GLY A 138 -7.88 -17.09 -8.24
C GLY A 138 -7.73 -17.11 -6.72
N GLY A 139 -6.50 -17.13 -6.23
CA GLY A 139 -6.22 -17.22 -4.81
C GLY A 139 -6.13 -18.64 -4.25
N SER A 140 -6.38 -19.68 -5.05
CA SER A 140 -6.20 -21.10 -4.66
C SER A 140 -4.75 -21.55 -4.86
N GLY A 141 -4.33 -22.62 -4.17
CA GLY A 141 -3.03 -23.27 -4.40
C GLY A 141 -1.80 -22.41 -4.05
N CYS A 142 -1.95 -21.34 -3.28
CA CYS A 142 -0.80 -20.58 -2.77
C CYS A 142 0.00 -21.43 -1.79
N LYS A 143 1.33 -21.31 -1.86
CA LYS A 143 2.27 -22.02 -0.97
C LYS A 143 2.30 -21.43 0.44
N MET A 144 2.02 -20.12 0.56
CA MET A 144 1.96 -19.40 1.84
C MET A 144 1.00 -18.22 1.72
N CYS A 145 0.38 -17.84 2.83
CA CYS A 145 -0.51 -16.66 2.93
C CYS A 145 0.01 -15.74 4.04
N GLY A 146 0.12 -14.44 3.73
CA GLY A 146 0.54 -13.39 4.67
C GLY A 146 0.12 -12.04 4.15
N TYR A 147 1.05 -11.10 3.96
CA TYR A 147 0.75 -9.80 3.35
C TYR A 147 0.20 -9.91 1.92
N TRP A 148 0.54 -11.01 1.25
CA TRP A 148 -0.08 -11.45 0.00
C TRP A 148 -0.09 -12.97 -0.08
N LYS A 149 -0.72 -13.54 -1.11
CA LYS A 149 -0.67 -14.97 -1.40
C LYS A 149 0.56 -15.29 -2.24
N VAL A 150 1.46 -16.10 -1.68
CA VAL A 150 2.76 -16.46 -2.26
C VAL A 150 2.62 -17.74 -3.10
N TYR A 151 3.04 -17.66 -4.35
CA TYR A 151 3.03 -18.78 -5.31
C TYR A 151 4.43 -19.22 -5.72
N ASP A 152 5.42 -18.33 -5.59
CA ASP A 152 6.76 -18.61 -6.05
C ASP A 152 7.74 -18.80 -4.89
N ASN A 153 8.44 -17.80 -4.45
CA ASN A 153 9.56 -17.85 -3.51
C ASN A 153 9.10 -17.64 -2.06
N VAL A 154 8.73 -18.73 -1.39
CA VAL A 154 8.25 -18.71 -0.01
C VAL A 154 9.30 -18.18 0.97
N GLU A 155 10.58 -18.54 0.77
CA GLU A 155 11.64 -18.12 1.70
C GLU A 155 11.87 -16.61 1.63
N GLN A 156 11.94 -16.04 0.43
CA GLN A 156 12.04 -14.61 0.23
C GLN A 156 10.82 -13.88 0.80
N ALA A 157 9.61 -14.38 0.53
CA ALA A 157 8.38 -13.80 1.05
C ALA A 157 8.35 -13.79 2.59
N ARG A 158 8.80 -14.88 3.24
CA ARG A 158 8.89 -14.95 4.70
C ARG A 158 9.81 -13.88 5.27
N ARG A 159 11.00 -13.71 4.71
CA ARG A 159 11.94 -12.66 5.13
C ARG A 159 11.33 -11.25 5.00
N ILE A 160 10.61 -11.00 3.91
CA ILE A 160 9.92 -9.72 3.71
C ILE A 160 8.80 -9.54 4.73
N PHE A 161 8.00 -10.56 4.99
CA PHE A 161 6.91 -10.51 5.98
C PHE A 161 7.46 -10.24 7.38
N ASP A 162 8.52 -10.94 7.78
CA ASP A 162 9.18 -10.71 9.08
C ASP A 162 9.70 -9.27 9.20
N SER A 163 10.25 -8.70 8.11
CA SER A 163 10.70 -7.31 8.10
C SER A 163 9.53 -6.32 8.23
N TYR A 164 8.39 -6.61 7.58
CA TYR A 164 7.18 -5.79 7.70
C TYR A 164 6.55 -5.89 9.08
N ASP A 165 6.59 -7.06 9.72
CA ASP A 165 6.10 -7.25 11.08
C ASP A 165 6.93 -6.44 12.09
N LYS A 166 8.26 -6.50 12.02
CA LYS A 166 9.16 -5.67 12.83
C LYS A 166 8.88 -4.16 12.62
N CYS A 167 8.73 -3.75 11.36
CA CYS A 167 8.39 -2.36 11.00
C CYS A 167 7.06 -1.92 11.63
N ARG A 168 6.05 -2.76 11.56
CA ARG A 168 4.73 -2.52 12.16
C ARG A 168 4.79 -2.40 13.67
N GLU A 169 5.53 -3.28 14.33
CA GLU A 169 5.75 -3.23 15.78
C GLU A 169 6.43 -1.93 16.21
N PHE A 170 7.49 -1.54 15.51
CA PHE A 170 8.17 -0.26 15.75
C PHE A 170 7.21 0.91 15.60
N THR A 171 6.56 1.03 14.46
CA THR A 171 5.66 2.16 14.16
C THR A 171 4.50 2.25 15.15
N ALA A 172 3.87 1.10 15.46
CA ALA A 172 2.78 1.05 16.42
C ALA A 172 3.24 1.41 17.84
N ALA A 173 4.46 1.07 18.23
CA ALA A 173 5.03 1.45 19.52
C ALA A 173 5.24 2.97 19.62
N GLN A 174 5.77 3.60 18.56
CA GLN A 174 5.97 5.06 18.54
C GLN A 174 4.64 5.82 18.63
N ILE A 175 3.61 5.39 17.86
CA ILE A 175 2.28 6.01 17.91
C ILE A 175 1.66 5.85 19.32
N ARG A 176 1.78 4.67 19.94
CA ARG A 176 1.31 4.48 21.33
C ARG A 176 2.08 5.34 22.33
N ALA A 177 3.33 5.68 22.07
CA ALA A 177 4.12 6.61 22.88
C ALA A 177 3.73 8.08 22.67
N GLY A 178 2.76 8.37 21.80
CA GLY A 178 2.23 9.72 21.55
C GLY A 178 2.89 10.47 20.40
N TYR A 179 3.77 9.84 19.61
CA TYR A 179 4.30 10.45 18.41
C TYR A 179 3.26 10.46 17.30
N SER A 180 3.12 11.59 16.60
CA SER A 180 2.29 11.66 15.41
C SER A 180 2.90 10.86 14.26
N ILE A 181 2.06 10.50 13.27
CA ILE A 181 2.53 9.75 12.09
C ILE A 181 3.64 10.50 11.33
N LEU A 182 3.57 11.83 11.27
CA LEU A 182 4.60 12.66 10.63
C LEU A 182 5.94 12.59 11.37
N GLN A 183 5.91 12.61 12.69
CA GLN A 183 7.11 12.42 13.51
C GLN A 183 7.70 11.03 13.32
N VAL A 184 6.84 10.00 13.28
CA VAL A 184 7.27 8.60 13.08
C VAL A 184 7.90 8.40 11.69
N VAL A 185 7.34 9.00 10.65
CA VAL A 185 7.94 8.95 9.29
C VAL A 185 9.33 9.60 9.27
N GLY A 186 9.55 10.68 10.03
CA GLY A 186 10.87 11.29 10.20
C GLY A 186 11.91 10.36 10.88
N MET A 187 11.45 9.32 11.58
CA MET A 187 12.32 8.32 12.27
C MET A 187 12.66 7.11 11.38
N LYS A 188 12.38 7.14 10.07
CA LYS A 188 12.60 6.00 9.14
C LYS A 188 14.00 5.39 9.23
N HIS A 189 15.04 6.19 9.46
CA HIS A 189 16.42 5.72 9.62
C HIS A 189 16.62 4.82 10.85
N LEU A 190 15.87 5.04 11.93
CA LEU A 190 15.93 4.22 13.14
C LEU A 190 15.27 2.84 12.90
N CYS A 191 14.17 2.82 12.17
CA CYS A 191 13.48 1.58 11.82
C CYS A 191 14.38 0.67 10.97
N THR A 192 15.00 1.20 9.92
CA THR A 192 15.88 0.43 9.03
C THR A 192 17.12 -0.10 9.74
N SER A 193 17.70 0.67 10.67
CA SER A 193 18.87 0.23 11.46
C SER A 193 18.57 -0.96 12.38
N GLN A 194 17.34 -1.04 12.92
CA GLN A 194 16.93 -2.16 13.79
C GLN A 194 16.58 -3.44 13.02
N MET A 195 16.36 -3.35 11.70
CA MET A 195 16.03 -4.51 10.86
C MET A 195 17.26 -5.17 10.22
N CYS A 196 18.42 -4.51 10.27
CA CYS A 196 19.67 -5.04 9.73
C CYS A 196 20.49 -5.87 10.75
N VAL A 197 19.91 -6.21 11.90
CA VAL A 197 20.54 -7.04 12.95
C VAL A 197 19.95 -8.42 12.97
#